data_b7abb4cb970f8807b241a20b0beff738
#
_entry.id   b7abb4cb970f8807b241a20b0beff738
#
_cell.length_a   1.000
_cell.length_b   1.000
_cell.length_c   1.000
_cell.angle_alpha   90.00
_cell.angle_beta   90.00
_cell.angle_gamma   90.00
#
_symmetry.space_group_name_H-M   'P 1'
#
loop_
_entity.id
_entity.type
_entity.pdbx_description
1 polymer ?
#
loop_
_entity_poly.entity_id
_entity_poly.type
_entity_poly.pdbx_seq_one_letter_code
_entity_poly.pdbx_strand_id
1 'polypeptide(L)'
;MIDGILLIDKEEGITSYDVIRKLKKILPKGQKIGHAGTLDPFATGLLIVLLGRGTKLMEKFHQQEKVYTVTGEFGYATDTQDSTGTKISKAETPTPIPQSEIEAVIENYFKGEISQLPPSYSAKKINGQKAYTLAREGKEVILEKKDINIGEFQILKYDWPLVTFHVRCSTGTYIRTLIDDLGKKLNSYATAISLRREQIGKFSVNSAVNSKDLDKVDLMECVLNLDDIKDE
;
A
#
# COMPACT_ATOMS: atom_id res chain seq x y z
N MET A 1 -6.45 29.09 7.97
CA MET A 1 -5.91 27.69 7.86
C MET A 1 -7.09 26.80 7.49
N ILE A 2 -6.86 25.86 6.60
CA ILE A 2 -7.87 24.96 6.07
C ILE A 2 -7.92 23.72 6.98
N ASP A 3 -9.12 23.31 7.38
CA ASP A 3 -9.37 22.11 8.17
C ASP A 3 -10.19 21.13 7.34
N GLY A 4 -9.75 19.87 7.25
CA GLY A 4 -10.46 18.84 6.48
C GLY A 4 -9.55 17.72 6.02
N ILE A 5 -10.02 16.97 5.02
CA ILE A 5 -9.23 15.95 4.33
C ILE A 5 -9.31 16.15 2.82
N LEU A 6 -8.26 15.76 2.13
CA LEU A 6 -8.22 15.63 0.67
C LEU A 6 -8.00 14.16 0.29
N LEU A 7 -8.76 13.67 -0.66
CA LEU A 7 -8.56 12.39 -1.28
C LEU A 7 -7.68 12.58 -2.52
N ILE A 8 -6.50 11.98 -2.53
CA ILE A 8 -5.54 12.12 -3.62
C ILE A 8 -5.27 10.76 -4.24
N ASP A 9 -5.42 10.65 -5.56
CA ASP A 9 -4.93 9.51 -6.33
C ASP A 9 -3.44 9.71 -6.61
N LYS A 10 -2.60 9.04 -5.82
CA LYS A 10 -1.14 9.15 -5.95
C LYS A 10 -0.67 8.45 -7.21
N GLU A 11 0.05 9.15 -8.05
CA GLU A 11 0.74 8.59 -9.22
C GLU A 11 1.90 7.68 -8.83
N GLU A 12 2.32 6.84 -9.77
CA GLU A 12 3.52 6.01 -9.65
C GLU A 12 4.80 6.85 -9.66
N GLY A 13 5.87 6.32 -9.04
CA GLY A 13 7.22 6.89 -9.07
C GLY A 13 7.50 7.95 -8.02
N ILE A 14 6.48 8.49 -7.35
CA ILE A 14 6.64 9.49 -6.29
C ILE A 14 6.32 8.92 -4.91
N THR A 15 6.93 9.48 -3.87
CA THR A 15 6.62 9.13 -2.48
C THR A 15 5.33 9.80 -2.01
N SER A 16 4.68 9.26 -0.97
CA SER A 16 3.56 9.93 -0.31
C SER A 16 3.93 11.33 0.21
N TYR A 17 5.20 11.54 0.59
CA TYR A 17 5.68 12.86 1.02
C TYR A 17 5.88 13.84 -0.14
N ASP A 18 6.12 13.37 -1.37
CA ASP A 18 6.16 14.23 -2.55
C ASP A 18 4.80 14.86 -2.83
N VAL A 19 3.70 14.12 -2.61
CA VAL A 19 2.35 14.66 -2.66
C VAL A 19 2.19 15.79 -1.64
N ILE A 20 2.65 15.60 -0.40
CA ILE A 20 2.66 16.64 0.62
C ILE A 20 3.48 17.86 0.18
N ARG A 21 4.65 17.65 -0.45
CA ARG A 21 5.49 18.74 -0.97
C ARG A 21 4.80 19.52 -2.09
N LYS A 22 4.09 18.84 -3.01
CA LYS A 22 3.30 19.50 -4.05
C LYS A 22 2.21 20.36 -3.42
N LEU A 23 1.41 19.82 -2.50
CA LEU A 23 0.33 20.55 -1.82
C LEU A 23 0.83 21.75 -1.00
N LYS A 24 1.98 21.65 -0.34
CA LYS A 24 2.58 22.78 0.41
C LYS A 24 2.94 23.99 -0.46
N LYS A 25 3.10 23.82 -1.77
CA LYS A 25 3.37 24.94 -2.69
C LYS A 25 2.09 25.69 -3.07
N ILE A 26 0.95 25.02 -2.95
CA ILE A 26 -0.37 25.53 -3.37
C ILE A 26 -1.16 26.03 -2.16
N LEU A 27 -1.05 25.33 -1.03
CA LEU A 27 -1.75 25.67 0.20
C LEU A 27 -1.15 26.90 0.91
N PRO A 28 -1.93 27.61 1.76
CA PRO A 28 -1.45 28.75 2.53
C PRO A 28 -0.20 28.41 3.34
N LYS A 29 0.73 29.38 3.43
CA LYS A 29 1.97 29.23 4.22
C LYS A 29 1.63 28.90 5.69
N GLY A 30 2.31 27.90 6.25
CA GLY A 30 2.08 27.46 7.63
C GLY A 30 0.93 26.47 7.79
N GLN A 31 0.28 26.04 6.70
CA GLN A 31 -0.77 25.02 6.75
C GLN A 31 -0.24 23.73 7.39
N LYS A 32 -0.88 23.29 8.49
CA LYS A 32 -0.62 21.97 9.08
C LYS A 32 -1.15 20.89 8.12
N ILE A 33 -0.29 19.94 7.74
CA ILE A 33 -0.60 18.92 6.75
C ILE A 33 0.10 17.61 7.08
N GLY A 34 -0.57 16.48 6.88
CA GLY A 34 -0.06 15.12 7.00
C GLY A 34 -0.80 14.16 6.09
N HIS A 35 -0.48 12.89 6.13
CA HIS A 35 -1.21 11.84 5.39
C HIS A 35 -1.46 10.62 6.26
N ALA A 36 -2.53 9.88 5.97
CA ALA A 36 -2.89 8.64 6.65
C ALA A 36 -2.55 7.43 5.76
N GLY A 37 -1.48 6.71 6.14
CA GLY A 37 -1.03 5.50 5.46
C GLY A 37 -0.12 5.76 4.25
N THR A 38 1.17 5.49 4.43
CA THR A 38 2.17 5.59 3.36
C THR A 38 1.85 4.62 2.21
N LEU A 39 2.04 5.08 0.98
CA LEU A 39 2.15 4.26 -0.21
C LEU A 39 3.61 4.24 -0.66
N ASP A 40 4.08 3.08 -1.07
CA ASP A 40 5.41 2.91 -1.68
C ASP A 40 5.51 3.70 -2.99
N PRO A 41 6.71 4.08 -3.47
CA PRO A 41 6.84 4.86 -4.70
C PRO A 41 6.23 4.19 -5.93
N PHE A 42 6.42 2.87 -6.10
CA PHE A 42 5.85 2.12 -7.24
C PHE A 42 4.32 1.97 -7.15
N ALA A 43 3.74 2.08 -5.94
CA ALA A 43 2.31 1.95 -5.74
C ALA A 43 1.56 3.23 -6.12
N THR A 44 0.31 3.07 -6.56
CA THR A 44 -0.62 4.14 -6.91
C THR A 44 -1.86 4.12 -6.01
N GLY A 45 -2.77 5.06 -6.22
CA GLY A 45 -4.11 5.03 -5.64
C GLY A 45 -4.28 5.92 -4.43
N LEU A 46 -5.31 5.65 -3.65
CA LEU A 46 -5.84 6.54 -2.64
C LEU A 46 -4.84 6.87 -1.52
N LEU A 47 -4.53 8.13 -1.39
CA LEU A 47 -3.79 8.73 -0.27
C LEU A 47 -4.68 9.78 0.40
N ILE A 48 -5.09 9.55 1.65
CA ILE A 48 -5.83 10.55 2.43
C ILE A 48 -4.84 11.55 3.01
N VAL A 49 -4.96 12.80 2.57
CA VAL A 49 -4.19 13.93 3.09
C VAL A 49 -5.03 14.68 4.11
N LEU A 50 -4.43 15.00 5.25
CA LEU A 50 -5.06 15.59 6.42
C LEU A 50 -4.61 17.05 6.55
N LEU A 51 -5.58 17.98 6.67
CA LEU A 51 -5.34 19.41 6.76
C LEU A 51 -5.79 19.97 8.12
N GLY A 52 -4.97 20.81 8.72
CA GLY A 52 -5.28 21.52 9.96
C GLY A 52 -5.72 20.58 11.09
N ARG A 53 -6.95 20.77 11.59
CA ARG A 53 -7.56 19.90 12.61
C ARG A 53 -7.76 18.47 12.14
N GLY A 54 -7.90 18.22 10.83
CA GLY A 54 -7.99 16.90 10.24
C GLY A 54 -6.80 15.99 10.58
N THR A 55 -5.61 16.57 10.87
CA THR A 55 -4.43 15.80 11.30
C THR A 55 -4.64 15.02 12.61
N LYS A 56 -5.64 15.38 13.42
CA LYS A 56 -6.01 14.64 14.63
C LYS A 56 -6.73 13.31 14.31
N LEU A 57 -7.24 13.14 13.09
CA LEU A 57 -7.92 11.91 12.65
C LEU A 57 -6.96 10.86 12.07
N MET A 58 -5.64 11.11 12.11
CA MET A 58 -4.64 10.22 11.51
C MET A 58 -4.79 8.77 11.98
N GLU A 59 -4.94 8.58 13.29
CA GLU A 59 -5.07 7.24 13.88
C GLU A 59 -6.38 6.57 13.46
N LYS A 60 -7.50 7.30 13.41
CA LYS A 60 -8.79 6.78 12.92
C LYS A 60 -8.65 6.20 11.50
N PHE A 61 -7.98 6.91 10.59
CA PHE A 61 -7.75 6.43 9.22
C PHE A 61 -6.72 5.30 9.14
N HIS A 62 -5.73 5.31 10.01
CA HIS A 62 -4.75 4.21 10.09
C HIS A 62 -5.43 2.89 10.43
N GLN A 63 -6.41 2.88 11.32
CA GLN A 63 -7.11 1.68 11.78
C GLN A 63 -8.13 1.13 10.77
N GLN A 64 -8.56 1.92 9.79
CA GLN A 64 -9.51 1.48 8.77
C GLN A 64 -8.93 0.34 7.92
N GLU A 65 -9.81 -0.54 7.43
CA GLU A 65 -9.47 -1.51 6.40
C GLU A 65 -9.05 -0.82 5.10
N LYS A 66 -8.27 -1.52 4.30
CA LYS A 66 -7.82 -1.07 2.99
C LYS A 66 -8.16 -2.10 1.93
N VAL A 67 -8.47 -1.61 0.74
CA VAL A 67 -8.70 -2.44 -0.44
C VAL A 67 -7.65 -2.13 -1.48
N TYR A 68 -7.07 -3.17 -2.04
CA TYR A 68 -6.01 -3.08 -3.04
C TYR A 68 -6.31 -3.92 -4.26
N THR A 69 -5.83 -3.45 -5.41
CA THR A 69 -5.57 -4.26 -6.60
C THR A 69 -4.07 -4.43 -6.73
N VAL A 70 -3.58 -5.66 -6.83
CA VAL A 70 -2.15 -5.97 -6.95
C VAL A 70 -1.92 -6.97 -8.07
N THR A 71 -0.88 -6.76 -8.91
CA THR A 71 -0.41 -7.76 -9.86
C THR A 71 0.89 -8.34 -9.36
N GLY A 72 0.91 -9.66 -9.16
CA GLY A 72 2.10 -10.45 -8.89
C GLY A 72 2.63 -11.05 -10.18
N GLU A 73 3.95 -10.98 -10.39
CA GLU A 73 4.66 -11.72 -11.41
C GLU A 73 5.36 -12.91 -10.75
N PHE A 74 4.96 -14.12 -11.16
CA PHE A 74 5.51 -15.36 -10.64
C PHE A 74 6.80 -15.76 -11.37
N GLY A 75 7.67 -16.52 -10.68
CA GLY A 75 8.91 -17.02 -11.22
C GLY A 75 10.17 -16.38 -10.64
N TYR A 76 10.08 -15.31 -9.88
CA TYR A 76 11.23 -14.71 -9.20
C TYR A 76 10.84 -13.93 -7.95
N ALA A 77 11.83 -13.70 -7.08
CA ALA A 77 11.70 -12.80 -5.92
C ALA A 77 12.74 -11.67 -5.99
N THR A 78 12.41 -10.52 -5.40
CA THR A 78 13.32 -9.39 -5.21
C THR A 78 13.54 -9.10 -3.72
N ASP A 79 14.63 -8.41 -3.40
CA ASP A 79 14.96 -8.00 -2.03
C ASP A 79 13.96 -7.01 -1.43
N THR A 80 13.28 -6.20 -2.26
CA THR A 80 12.22 -5.27 -1.85
C THR A 80 10.83 -5.88 -1.91
N GLN A 81 10.67 -7.09 -2.47
CA GLN A 81 9.40 -7.76 -2.75
C GLN A 81 8.51 -7.01 -3.77
N ASP A 82 9.09 -6.03 -4.49
CA ASP A 82 8.45 -5.30 -5.57
C ASP A 82 9.38 -5.17 -6.79
N SER A 83 8.85 -4.64 -7.90
CA SER A 83 9.57 -4.50 -9.17
C SER A 83 10.79 -3.57 -9.15
N THR A 84 10.98 -2.79 -8.07
CA THR A 84 12.10 -1.84 -7.96
C THR A 84 13.35 -2.46 -7.34
N GLY A 85 13.23 -3.67 -6.79
CA GLY A 85 14.32 -4.36 -6.12
C GLY A 85 15.21 -5.18 -7.06
N THR A 86 16.29 -5.70 -6.48
CA THR A 86 17.22 -6.61 -7.15
C THR A 86 16.69 -8.05 -7.05
N LYS A 87 16.73 -8.79 -8.15
CA LYS A 87 16.34 -10.20 -8.15
C LYS A 87 17.31 -11.03 -7.29
N ILE A 88 16.77 -11.71 -6.28
CA ILE A 88 17.54 -12.53 -5.32
C ILE A 88 17.30 -14.03 -5.49
N SER A 89 16.17 -14.39 -6.11
CA SER A 89 15.81 -15.81 -6.38
C SER A 89 15.03 -15.89 -7.67
N LYS A 90 15.16 -17.02 -8.38
CA LYS A 90 14.44 -17.31 -9.62
C LYS A 90 14.08 -18.80 -9.63
N ALA A 91 12.86 -19.14 -10.05
CA ALA A 91 12.49 -20.51 -10.36
C ALA A 91 13.27 -20.98 -11.61
N GLU A 92 13.78 -22.21 -11.59
CA GLU A 92 14.54 -22.76 -12.72
C GLU A 92 13.67 -22.83 -13.99
N THR A 93 12.43 -23.22 -13.85
CA THR A 93 11.39 -23.19 -14.89
C THR A 93 10.07 -22.83 -14.23
N PRO A 94 9.55 -21.61 -14.41
CA PRO A 94 8.24 -21.25 -13.89
C PRO A 94 7.16 -21.98 -14.69
N THR A 95 6.83 -23.21 -14.27
CA THR A 95 5.71 -23.96 -14.84
C THR A 95 4.41 -23.25 -14.48
N PRO A 96 3.46 -23.11 -15.41
CA PRO A 96 2.17 -22.54 -15.10
C PRO A 96 1.49 -23.29 -13.95
N ILE A 97 1.15 -22.56 -12.87
CA ILE A 97 0.41 -23.10 -11.74
C ILE A 97 -1.08 -22.86 -12.03
N PRO A 98 -1.91 -23.91 -12.02
CA PRO A 98 -3.35 -23.74 -12.28
C PRO A 98 -3.98 -22.69 -11.34
N GLN A 99 -4.90 -21.87 -11.87
CA GLN A 99 -5.61 -20.89 -11.07
C GLN A 99 -6.25 -21.49 -9.82
N SER A 100 -6.87 -22.68 -9.94
CA SER A 100 -7.50 -23.39 -8.82
C SER A 100 -6.52 -23.77 -7.70
N GLU A 101 -5.25 -24.03 -8.03
CA GLU A 101 -4.22 -24.30 -7.03
C GLU A 101 -3.84 -23.04 -6.26
N ILE A 102 -3.72 -21.90 -6.96
CA ILE A 102 -3.48 -20.60 -6.32
C ILE A 102 -4.64 -20.25 -5.39
N GLU A 103 -5.88 -20.43 -5.85
CA GLU A 103 -7.10 -20.18 -5.05
C GLU A 103 -7.14 -21.08 -3.80
N ALA A 104 -6.79 -22.36 -3.93
CA ALA A 104 -6.73 -23.29 -2.80
C ALA A 104 -5.67 -22.86 -1.77
N VAL A 105 -4.48 -22.41 -2.21
CA VAL A 105 -3.44 -21.91 -1.31
C VAL A 105 -3.89 -20.62 -0.62
N ILE A 106 -4.53 -19.70 -1.33
CA ILE A 106 -5.09 -18.48 -0.74
C ILE A 106 -6.10 -18.82 0.35
N GLU A 107 -7.06 -19.69 0.06
CA GLU A 107 -8.11 -20.08 1.01
C GLU A 107 -7.55 -20.70 2.28
N ASN A 108 -6.54 -21.59 2.13
CA ASN A 108 -6.01 -22.36 3.25
C ASN A 108 -5.00 -21.57 4.11
N TYR A 109 -4.31 -20.57 3.58
CA TYR A 109 -3.16 -19.94 4.26
C TYR A 109 -3.22 -18.42 4.37
N PHE A 110 -4.09 -17.74 3.61
CA PHE A 110 -4.06 -16.28 3.49
C PHE A 110 -5.39 -15.60 3.79
N LYS A 111 -6.39 -16.30 4.31
CA LYS A 111 -7.65 -15.72 4.77
C LYS A 111 -7.77 -15.69 6.28
N GLY A 112 -8.49 -14.70 6.80
CA GLY A 112 -8.68 -14.48 8.24
C GLY A 112 -7.43 -13.92 8.91
N GLU A 113 -7.24 -14.27 10.17
CA GLU A 113 -6.06 -13.84 10.95
C GLU A 113 -4.82 -14.64 10.55
N ILE A 114 -3.78 -13.94 10.12
CA ILE A 114 -2.48 -14.52 9.77
C ILE A 114 -1.35 -13.69 10.37
N SER A 115 -0.22 -14.32 10.62
CA SER A 115 0.97 -13.66 11.15
C SER A 115 1.95 -13.35 10.02
N GLN A 116 2.16 -12.06 9.70
CA GLN A 116 3.02 -11.60 8.62
C GLN A 116 4.31 -10.99 9.16
N LEU A 117 5.46 -11.35 8.58
CA LEU A 117 6.73 -10.68 8.83
C LEU A 117 6.82 -9.45 7.92
N PRO A 118 6.89 -8.21 8.46
CA PRO A 118 7.06 -7.01 7.65
C PRO A 118 8.33 -7.08 6.78
N PRO A 119 8.37 -6.41 5.60
CA PRO A 119 9.57 -6.38 4.79
C PRO A 119 10.64 -5.48 5.42
N SER A 120 11.92 -5.81 5.20
CA SER A 120 13.05 -4.98 5.65
C SER A 120 12.99 -3.56 5.08
N TYR A 121 12.50 -3.43 3.85
CA TYR A 121 12.25 -2.13 3.20
C TYR A 121 10.87 -1.57 3.57
N SER A 122 10.68 -1.20 4.85
CA SER A 122 9.43 -0.63 5.36
C SER A 122 9.64 0.68 6.12
N ALA A 123 8.55 1.45 6.28
CA ALA A 123 8.55 2.68 7.09
C ALA A 123 8.48 2.41 8.61
N LYS A 124 8.45 1.14 9.04
CA LYS A 124 8.43 0.76 10.46
C LYS A 124 9.69 1.30 11.15
N LYS A 125 9.53 1.87 12.33
CA LYS A 125 10.68 2.36 13.12
C LYS A 125 11.22 1.24 14.01
N ILE A 126 12.54 1.08 14.01
CA ILE A 126 13.32 0.20 14.88
C ILE A 126 14.32 1.10 15.60
N ASN A 127 14.25 1.15 16.92
CA ASN A 127 15.10 2.02 17.73
C ASN A 127 15.14 3.49 17.25
N GLY A 128 13.97 4.01 16.79
CA GLY A 128 13.84 5.39 16.30
C GLY A 128 14.22 5.61 14.84
N GLN A 129 14.89 4.67 14.18
CA GLN A 129 15.27 4.75 12.76
C GLN A 129 14.29 3.93 11.91
N LYS A 130 14.06 4.36 10.66
CA LYS A 130 13.18 3.63 9.76
C LYS A 130 13.89 2.38 9.20
N ALA A 131 13.19 1.25 9.16
CA ALA A 131 13.74 -0.03 8.71
C ALA A 131 14.37 0.06 7.32
N TYR A 132 13.74 0.77 6.36
CA TYR A 132 14.30 0.94 5.02
C TYR A 132 15.65 1.68 5.00
N THR A 133 15.92 2.57 5.97
CA THR A 133 17.22 3.26 6.08
C THR A 133 18.30 2.27 6.50
N LEU A 134 18.02 1.45 7.53
CA LEU A 134 18.93 0.42 7.99
C LEU A 134 19.20 -0.63 6.91
N ALA A 135 18.17 -1.07 6.19
CA ALA A 135 18.30 -2.03 5.11
C ALA A 135 19.20 -1.51 3.96
N ARG A 136 19.06 -0.22 3.57
CA ARG A 136 19.93 0.41 2.56
C ARG A 136 21.37 0.54 3.02
N GLU A 137 21.62 0.65 4.31
CA GLU A 137 22.97 0.68 4.90
C GLU A 137 23.56 -0.73 5.06
N GLY A 138 22.86 -1.80 4.57
CA GLY A 138 23.29 -3.18 4.71
C GLY A 138 23.26 -3.72 6.14
N LYS A 139 22.57 -3.02 7.06
CA LYS A 139 22.43 -3.45 8.45
C LYS A 139 21.32 -4.51 8.55
N GLU A 140 21.55 -5.49 9.40
CA GLU A 140 20.52 -6.48 9.73
C GLU A 140 19.33 -5.81 10.41
N VAL A 141 18.12 -6.09 9.88
CA VAL A 141 16.86 -5.52 10.35
C VAL A 141 16.07 -6.65 11.00
N ILE A 142 16.11 -6.74 12.33
CA ILE A 142 15.31 -7.70 13.09
C ILE A 142 13.88 -7.16 13.17
N LEU A 143 12.96 -7.87 12.55
CA LEU A 143 11.53 -7.53 12.51
C LEU A 143 10.72 -8.59 13.22
N GLU A 144 9.76 -8.15 14.00
CA GLU A 144 8.79 -9.03 14.65
C GLU A 144 7.58 -9.21 13.75
N LYS A 145 7.06 -10.43 13.72
CA LYS A 145 5.80 -10.74 13.05
C LYS A 145 4.68 -9.88 13.64
N LYS A 146 3.70 -9.57 12.80
CA LYS A 146 2.52 -8.83 13.18
C LYS A 146 1.30 -9.60 12.71
N ASP A 147 0.30 -9.72 13.59
CA ASP A 147 -0.99 -10.29 13.23
C ASP A 147 -1.76 -9.27 12.39
N ILE A 148 -2.29 -9.75 11.28
CA ILE A 148 -3.09 -9.03 10.31
C ILE A 148 -4.32 -9.85 9.96
N ASN A 149 -5.35 -9.19 9.47
CA ASN A 149 -6.56 -9.89 9.01
C ASN A 149 -6.76 -9.64 7.51
N ILE A 150 -6.98 -10.72 6.75
CA ILE A 150 -7.28 -10.69 5.33
C ILE A 150 -8.74 -11.09 5.16
N GLY A 151 -9.61 -10.10 4.95
CA GLY A 151 -11.05 -10.32 4.73
C GLY A 151 -11.35 -10.91 3.35
N GLU A 152 -10.65 -10.40 2.32
CA GLU A 152 -10.81 -10.87 0.95
C GLU A 152 -9.44 -10.98 0.27
N PHE A 153 -9.23 -12.07 -0.45
CA PHE A 153 -8.08 -12.26 -1.33
C PHE A 153 -8.54 -13.13 -2.50
N GLN A 154 -8.73 -12.51 -3.68
CA GLN A 154 -9.38 -13.14 -4.83
C GLN A 154 -8.60 -12.84 -6.10
N ILE A 155 -8.57 -13.78 -7.05
CA ILE A 155 -8.00 -13.57 -8.37
C ILE A 155 -9.00 -12.77 -9.22
N LEU A 156 -8.57 -11.62 -9.76
CA LEU A 156 -9.32 -10.81 -10.72
C LEU A 156 -8.97 -11.19 -12.16
N LYS A 157 -7.69 -11.50 -12.42
CA LYS A 157 -7.20 -11.88 -13.73
C LYS A 157 -6.07 -12.88 -13.59
N TYR A 158 -6.16 -13.95 -14.35
CA TYR A 158 -5.11 -14.95 -14.49
C TYR A 158 -4.54 -14.91 -15.92
N ASP A 159 -3.25 -14.55 -16.04
CA ASP A 159 -2.52 -14.42 -17.31
C ASP A 159 -1.05 -14.79 -17.05
N TRP A 160 -0.82 -16.07 -16.79
CA TRP A 160 0.47 -16.59 -16.31
C TRP A 160 1.66 -16.09 -17.14
N PRO A 161 2.76 -15.61 -16.53
CA PRO A 161 3.05 -15.59 -15.09
C PRO A 161 2.47 -14.40 -14.32
N LEU A 162 1.63 -13.59 -14.93
CA LEU A 162 0.99 -12.43 -14.31
C LEU A 162 -0.37 -12.82 -13.73
N VAL A 163 -0.54 -12.57 -12.44
CA VAL A 163 -1.83 -12.79 -11.78
C VAL A 163 -2.21 -11.52 -11.01
N THR A 164 -3.41 -11.01 -11.28
CA THR A 164 -3.94 -9.81 -10.62
C THR A 164 -4.94 -10.21 -9.55
N PHE A 165 -4.80 -9.63 -8.38
CA PHE A 165 -5.60 -9.95 -7.21
C PHE A 165 -6.31 -8.71 -6.67
N HIS A 166 -7.49 -8.96 -6.09
CA HIS A 166 -8.20 -8.08 -5.18
C HIS A 166 -7.88 -8.50 -3.75
N VAL A 167 -7.52 -7.53 -2.89
CA VAL A 167 -7.19 -7.79 -1.48
C VAL A 167 -7.89 -6.76 -0.59
N ARG A 168 -8.74 -7.22 0.35
CA ARG A 168 -9.25 -6.42 1.47
C ARG A 168 -8.57 -6.87 2.75
N CYS A 169 -7.96 -5.96 3.48
CA CYS A 169 -7.15 -6.32 4.64
C CYS A 169 -7.16 -5.25 5.73
N SER A 170 -6.79 -5.68 6.94
CA SER A 170 -6.59 -4.81 8.08
C SER A 170 -5.36 -3.91 7.92
N THR A 171 -5.27 -2.91 8.81
CA THR A 171 -4.11 -2.02 8.88
C THR A 171 -2.81 -2.77 9.16
N GLY A 172 -1.73 -2.28 8.55
CA GLY A 172 -0.39 -2.83 8.75
C GLY A 172 -0.07 -4.04 7.90
N THR A 173 -0.97 -4.45 7.02
CA THR A 173 -0.73 -5.48 6.01
C THR A 173 0.22 -4.94 4.93
N TYR A 174 1.29 -5.68 4.65
CA TYR A 174 2.20 -5.43 3.53
C TYR A 174 1.81 -6.29 2.34
N ILE A 175 1.21 -5.67 1.33
CA ILE A 175 0.71 -6.39 0.14
C ILE A 175 1.87 -7.02 -0.65
N ARG A 176 3.03 -6.37 -0.68
CA ARG A 176 4.26 -6.93 -1.30
C ARG A 176 4.66 -8.26 -0.65
N THR A 177 4.65 -8.29 0.68
CA THR A 177 4.95 -9.50 1.44
C THR A 177 3.89 -10.59 1.23
N LEU A 178 2.61 -10.20 1.08
CA LEU A 178 1.53 -11.15 0.81
C LEU A 178 1.75 -11.89 -0.52
N ILE A 179 2.18 -11.17 -1.57
CA ILE A 179 2.50 -11.75 -2.88
C ILE A 179 3.76 -12.62 -2.82
N ASP A 180 4.81 -12.13 -2.15
CA ASP A 180 6.07 -12.89 -1.96
C ASP A 180 5.83 -14.20 -1.19
N ASP A 181 5.05 -14.15 -0.10
CA ASP A 181 4.70 -15.32 0.70
C ASP A 181 3.81 -16.30 -0.08
N LEU A 182 2.87 -15.81 -0.91
CA LEU A 182 2.08 -16.64 -1.82
C LEU A 182 2.99 -17.38 -2.82
N GLY A 183 3.93 -16.67 -3.44
CA GLY A 183 4.90 -17.25 -4.35
C GLY A 183 5.75 -18.33 -3.69
N LYS A 184 6.20 -18.11 -2.44
CA LYS A 184 6.94 -19.09 -1.64
C LYS A 184 6.10 -20.33 -1.33
N LYS A 185 4.83 -20.15 -0.94
CA LYS A 185 3.90 -21.27 -0.67
C LYS A 185 3.66 -22.14 -1.89
N LEU A 186 3.69 -21.56 -3.08
CA LEU A 186 3.54 -22.23 -4.36
C LEU A 186 4.87 -22.76 -4.94
N ASN A 187 5.99 -22.63 -4.22
CA ASN A 187 7.34 -22.98 -4.66
C ASN A 187 7.74 -22.34 -6.01
N SER A 188 7.18 -21.18 -6.33
CA SER A 188 7.37 -20.50 -7.61
C SER A 188 7.99 -19.11 -7.46
N TYR A 189 8.17 -18.59 -6.25
CA TYR A 189 8.45 -17.19 -5.98
C TYR A 189 7.43 -16.26 -6.66
N ALA A 190 7.26 -15.05 -6.16
CA ALA A 190 6.48 -14.00 -6.80
C ALA A 190 6.91 -12.62 -6.32
N THR A 191 6.76 -11.62 -7.19
CA THR A 191 7.09 -10.21 -6.91
C THR A 191 5.91 -9.33 -7.28
N ALA A 192 5.55 -8.37 -6.42
CA ALA A 192 4.51 -7.40 -6.73
C ALA A 192 5.05 -6.40 -7.78
N ILE A 193 4.47 -6.40 -9.00
CA ILE A 193 4.89 -5.52 -10.08
C ILE A 193 4.00 -4.29 -10.25
N SER A 194 2.77 -4.33 -9.76
CA SER A 194 1.90 -3.18 -9.64
C SER A 194 1.07 -3.27 -8.37
N LEU A 195 0.77 -2.14 -7.77
CA LEU A 195 -0.04 -2.04 -6.57
C LEU A 195 -0.86 -0.76 -6.60
N ARG A 196 -2.18 -0.89 -6.44
CA ARG A 196 -3.08 0.24 -6.35
C ARG A 196 -3.95 0.12 -5.12
N ARG A 197 -3.97 1.16 -4.28
CA ARG A 197 -4.91 1.25 -3.17
C ARG A 197 -6.21 1.87 -3.62
N GLU A 198 -7.26 1.07 -3.65
CA GLU A 198 -8.59 1.47 -4.14
C GLU A 198 -9.40 2.17 -3.06
N GLN A 199 -9.29 1.70 -1.78
CA GLN A 199 -10.12 2.21 -0.70
C GLN A 199 -9.37 2.26 0.65
N ILE A 200 -9.79 3.20 1.51
CA ILE A 200 -9.50 3.28 2.94
C ILE A 200 -10.83 3.50 3.65
N GLY A 201 -11.33 2.52 4.40
CA GLY A 201 -12.67 2.54 4.98
C GLY A 201 -13.72 2.81 3.90
N LYS A 202 -14.54 3.84 4.07
CA LYS A 202 -15.57 4.24 3.10
C LYS A 202 -15.05 5.09 1.92
N PHE A 203 -13.82 5.56 1.97
CA PHE A 203 -13.26 6.46 0.96
C PHE A 203 -12.68 5.68 -0.21
N SER A 204 -13.14 6.02 -1.42
CA SER A 204 -12.70 5.41 -2.68
C SER A 204 -11.78 6.35 -3.46
N VAL A 205 -10.85 5.78 -4.19
CA VAL A 205 -9.98 6.48 -5.12
C VAL A 205 -10.75 7.15 -6.27
N ASN A 206 -11.95 6.66 -6.57
CA ASN A 206 -12.81 7.22 -7.63
C ASN A 206 -13.25 8.65 -7.33
N SER A 207 -13.24 9.08 -6.06
CA SER A 207 -13.54 10.44 -5.63
C SER A 207 -12.28 11.28 -5.37
N ALA A 208 -11.10 10.78 -5.76
CA ALA A 208 -9.83 11.43 -5.47
C ALA A 208 -9.35 12.31 -6.62
N VAL A 209 -8.68 13.41 -6.29
CA VAL A 209 -7.96 14.25 -7.26
C VAL A 209 -6.65 13.58 -7.65
N ASN A 210 -6.35 13.53 -8.94
CA ASN A 210 -5.07 12.98 -9.40
C ASN A 210 -3.90 13.88 -8.93
N SER A 211 -2.84 13.27 -8.42
CA SER A 211 -1.67 14.00 -7.92
C SER A 211 -0.89 14.77 -9.00
N LYS A 212 -1.19 14.53 -10.29
CA LYS A 212 -0.65 15.29 -11.45
C LYS A 212 -1.40 16.58 -11.73
N ASP A 213 -2.63 16.70 -11.20
CA ASP A 213 -3.55 17.80 -11.53
C ASP A 213 -3.82 18.72 -10.34
N LEU A 214 -3.05 18.63 -9.26
CA LEU A 214 -3.24 19.40 -8.03
C LEU A 214 -3.19 20.94 -8.23
N ASP A 215 -2.46 21.39 -9.24
CA ASP A 215 -2.34 22.81 -9.63
C ASP A 215 -3.38 23.27 -10.64
N LYS A 216 -4.22 22.35 -11.15
CA LYS A 216 -5.22 22.60 -12.18
C LYS A 216 -6.66 22.63 -11.64
N VAL A 217 -6.86 22.24 -10.39
CA VAL A 217 -8.17 22.14 -9.75
C VAL A 217 -8.27 23.14 -8.59
N ASP A 218 -9.48 23.58 -8.28
CA ASP A 218 -9.72 24.30 -7.02
C ASP A 218 -9.70 23.29 -5.86
N LEU A 219 -8.57 23.24 -5.16
CA LEU A 219 -8.41 22.33 -4.03
C LEU A 219 -9.41 22.61 -2.90
N MET A 220 -9.96 23.84 -2.80
CA MET A 220 -10.93 24.17 -1.76
C MET A 220 -12.26 23.46 -1.97
N GLU A 221 -12.68 23.28 -3.21
CA GLU A 221 -13.87 22.50 -3.56
C GLU A 221 -13.67 20.99 -3.32
N CYS A 222 -12.41 20.52 -3.30
CA CYS A 222 -12.06 19.11 -3.08
C CYS A 222 -11.87 18.76 -1.60
N VAL A 223 -11.84 19.75 -0.70
CA VAL A 223 -11.68 19.50 0.75
C VAL A 223 -12.99 18.98 1.33
N LEU A 224 -12.95 17.78 1.86
CA LEU A 224 -14.05 17.23 2.64
C LEU A 224 -14.01 17.78 4.06
N ASN A 225 -15.15 18.27 4.53
CA ASN A 225 -15.29 18.85 5.86
C ASN A 225 -15.22 17.78 6.95
N LEU A 226 -14.69 18.17 8.12
CA LEU A 226 -14.56 17.24 9.26
C LEU A 226 -15.91 16.80 9.82
N ASP A 227 -16.95 17.62 9.68
CA ASP A 227 -18.30 17.28 10.17
C ASP A 227 -18.93 16.16 9.34
N ASP A 228 -18.65 16.11 8.03
CA ASP A 228 -19.09 15.02 7.12
C ASP A 228 -18.38 13.68 7.38
N ILE A 229 -17.35 13.68 8.23
CA ILE A 229 -16.49 12.50 8.50
C ILE A 229 -16.76 11.93 9.90
N LYS A 230 -17.43 12.68 10.78
CA LYS A 230 -17.61 12.33 12.20
C LYS A 230 -18.65 11.24 12.45
N ASP A 231 -19.58 11.02 11.53
CA ASP A 231 -20.77 10.16 11.75
C ASP A 231 -20.49 8.69 11.42
N GLU A 232 -19.45 8.11 12.08
CA GLU A 232 -19.34 6.63 12.29
C GLU A 232 -18.36 6.31 13.41
#